data_b5eeab80f32b3da2c1f97fe68734a954
#
_entry.id   b5eeab80f32b3da2c1f97fe68734a954
#
_cell.length_a   1.000
_cell.length_b   1.000
_cell.length_c   1.000
_cell.angle_alpha   90.00
_cell.angle_beta   90.00
_cell.angle_gamma   90.00
#
_symmetry.space_group_name_H-M   'P 1'
#
loop_
_entity.id
_entity.type
_entity.pdbx_description
1 polymer ?
#
loop_
_entity_poly.entity_id
_entity_poly.type
_entity_poly.pdbx_seq_one_letter_code
_entity_poly.pdbx_strand_id
1 'polypeptide(L)'
;MKKIVFASALALTLAGAVLTNDVFANDRLVATQSADGRNENVLSSEVLNPASGNVLVGLKGEFLTPDQQAILDAVNAIRKEAADEGLVDKYVPIKWSTDLEKAAFARAAEASVTMDHTRLSGKEIWSAFPSGNSVLGENLGWNHDGFLKALEQWRAEKADYVKKKSGGSTNGGSGHYQTLISPKFTHMGIAAFKNPNNPYNAVTIAQAFGDAATSEELVGSYG
;
A
#
# COMPACT_ATOMS: atom_id res chain seq x y z
N MET A 1 27.10 9.95 -5.77
CA MET A 1 26.32 8.73 -5.50
C MET A 1 25.29 8.61 -6.60
N LYS A 2 25.27 7.49 -7.32
CA LYS A 2 24.24 7.25 -8.36
C LYS A 2 22.91 7.02 -7.64
N LYS A 3 21.90 7.83 -7.95
CA LYS A 3 20.55 7.60 -7.45
C LYS A 3 19.97 6.38 -8.16
N ILE A 4 19.56 5.40 -7.39
CA ILE A 4 18.92 4.19 -7.91
C ILE A 4 17.45 4.50 -8.15
N VAL A 5 17.00 4.24 -9.33
CA VAL A 5 15.61 4.40 -9.77
C VAL A 5 15.10 3.04 -10.14
N PHE A 6 13.97 2.67 -9.60
CA PHE A 6 13.39 1.35 -9.79
C PHE A 6 12.35 1.37 -10.90
N ALA A 7 12.51 0.45 -11.82
CA ALA A 7 11.41 -0.06 -12.61
C ALA A 7 11.17 -1.49 -12.15
N SER A 8 10.03 -1.78 -11.60
CA SER A 8 9.60 -3.17 -11.46
C SER A 8 8.83 -3.53 -12.72
N ALA A 9 9.45 -4.32 -13.59
CA ALA A 9 8.69 -5.02 -14.60
C ALA A 9 8.23 -6.32 -13.99
N LEU A 10 6.97 -6.41 -13.62
CA LEU A 10 6.35 -7.61 -13.13
C LEU A 10 5.58 -8.26 -14.26
N ALA A 11 6.01 -9.44 -14.66
CA ALA A 11 5.19 -10.30 -15.51
C ALA A 11 4.50 -11.32 -14.61
N LEU A 12 3.22 -11.13 -14.35
CA LEU A 12 2.38 -12.12 -13.69
C LEU A 12 1.67 -12.95 -14.75
N THR A 13 1.95 -14.23 -14.80
CA THR A 13 1.14 -15.18 -15.57
C THR A 13 0.19 -15.91 -14.63
N LEU A 14 -1.03 -15.43 -14.51
CA LEU A 14 -2.14 -16.17 -13.96
C LEU A 14 -3.17 -16.32 -15.06
N ALA A 15 -3.43 -17.56 -15.46
CA ALA A 15 -4.48 -17.89 -16.42
C ALA A 15 -4.45 -17.09 -17.73
N GLY A 16 -3.26 -16.84 -18.29
CA GLY A 16 -3.08 -16.12 -19.55
C GLY A 16 -3.04 -14.60 -19.47
N ALA A 17 -3.08 -14.01 -18.28
CA ALA A 17 -2.94 -12.57 -18.09
C ALA A 17 -1.52 -12.20 -17.68
N VAL A 18 -0.90 -11.24 -18.35
CA VAL A 18 0.36 -10.63 -17.91
C VAL A 18 0.03 -9.28 -17.32
N LEU A 19 0.22 -9.14 -16.00
CA LEU A 19 0.19 -7.84 -15.33
C LEU A 19 1.63 -7.36 -15.21
N THR A 20 1.96 -6.27 -15.88
CA THR A 20 3.24 -5.60 -15.68
C THR A 20 2.98 -4.28 -14.98
N ASN A 21 3.51 -4.14 -13.77
CA ASN A 21 3.49 -2.87 -13.05
C ASN A 21 4.90 -2.32 -13.00
N ASP A 22 5.12 -1.18 -13.58
CA ASP A 22 6.41 -0.53 -13.59
C ASP A 22 6.39 0.68 -12.67
N VAL A 23 7.30 0.67 -11.69
CA VAL A 23 7.49 1.78 -10.74
C VAL A 23 8.67 2.62 -11.21
N PHE A 24 8.42 3.85 -11.59
CA PHE A 24 9.43 4.75 -12.13
C PHE A 24 9.80 5.86 -11.16
N ALA A 25 11.02 6.34 -11.30
CA ALA A 25 11.59 7.39 -10.48
C ALA A 25 10.93 8.76 -10.62
N ASN A 26 10.09 8.94 -11.60
CA ASN A 26 9.38 10.20 -11.84
C ASN A 26 7.99 10.22 -11.20
N ASP A 27 7.79 9.46 -10.13
CA ASP A 27 6.55 9.41 -9.37
C ASP A 27 5.31 8.98 -10.20
N ARG A 28 5.52 8.41 -11.39
CA ARG A 28 4.47 7.80 -12.19
C ARG A 28 4.46 6.32 -11.99
N LEU A 29 3.42 5.84 -11.40
CA LEU A 29 3.05 4.43 -11.46
C LEU A 29 2.42 4.20 -12.83
N VAL A 30 3.02 3.33 -13.63
CA VAL A 30 2.39 2.83 -14.84
C VAL A 30 2.06 1.37 -14.59
N ALA A 31 0.80 1.08 -14.36
CA ALA A 31 0.32 -0.29 -14.39
C ALA A 31 0.05 -0.66 -15.84
N THR A 32 0.78 -1.63 -16.34
CA THR A 32 0.47 -2.23 -17.64
C THR A 32 -0.21 -3.57 -17.39
N GLN A 33 -1.40 -3.70 -17.89
CA GLN A 33 -2.14 -4.95 -17.88
C GLN A 33 -2.19 -5.47 -19.31
N SER A 34 -1.50 -6.55 -19.57
CA SER A 34 -1.71 -7.33 -20.78
C SER A 34 -2.33 -8.66 -20.39
N ALA A 35 -3.58 -8.80 -20.71
CA ALA A 35 -4.25 -10.07 -20.65
C ALA A 35 -5.07 -10.21 -21.90
N ASP A 36 -4.68 -11.12 -22.77
CA ASP A 36 -5.50 -11.56 -23.90
C ASP A 36 -6.13 -10.43 -24.73
N GLY A 37 -5.34 -9.42 -25.09
CA GLY A 37 -5.80 -8.28 -25.89
C GLY A 37 -6.55 -7.21 -25.12
N ARG A 38 -6.47 -7.19 -23.78
CA ARG A 38 -7.06 -6.17 -22.95
C ARG A 38 -6.00 -5.23 -22.39
N ASN A 39 -6.00 -3.99 -22.91
CA ASN A 39 -5.27 -2.82 -22.40
C ASN A 39 -3.78 -3.07 -22.06
N GLU A 40 -2.96 -3.21 -23.08
CA GLU A 40 -1.53 -3.01 -22.94
C GLU A 40 -1.26 -1.51 -22.80
N ASN A 41 -0.98 -1.05 -21.59
CA ASN A 41 -0.35 0.24 -21.43
C ASN A 41 1.12 0.08 -21.84
N VAL A 42 1.45 0.43 -23.06
CA VAL A 42 2.83 0.47 -23.51
C VAL A 42 3.55 1.57 -22.71
N LEU A 43 4.64 1.20 -22.05
CA LEU A 43 5.50 2.16 -21.39
C LEU A 43 6.02 3.17 -22.38
N SER A 44 5.84 4.46 -22.08
CA SER A 44 6.44 5.51 -22.89
C SER A 44 7.97 5.43 -22.81
N SER A 45 8.65 5.89 -23.84
CA SER A 45 10.12 5.96 -23.85
C SER A 45 10.68 6.81 -22.71
N GLU A 46 9.91 7.81 -22.22
CA GLU A 46 10.27 8.61 -21.06
C GLU A 46 10.31 7.80 -19.77
N VAL A 47 9.45 6.82 -19.67
CA VAL A 47 9.34 5.95 -18.51
C VAL A 47 10.51 4.96 -18.49
N LEU A 48 10.96 4.48 -19.63
CA LEU A 48 12.11 3.56 -19.76
C LEU A 48 13.47 4.29 -19.78
N ASN A 49 13.47 5.61 -19.91
CA ASN A 49 14.68 6.41 -19.99
C ASN A 49 14.86 7.25 -18.70
N PRO A 50 15.51 6.70 -17.68
CA PRO A 50 15.67 7.39 -16.41
C PRO A 50 16.50 8.66 -16.59
N ALA A 51 16.18 9.68 -15.81
CA ALA A 51 16.97 10.92 -15.78
C ALA A 51 18.45 10.64 -15.47
N SER A 52 19.34 11.53 -15.95
CA SER A 52 20.79 11.39 -15.76
C SER A 52 21.15 11.15 -14.29
N GLY A 53 21.98 10.17 -14.03
CA GLY A 53 22.41 9.78 -12.70
C GLY A 53 21.50 8.77 -11.99
N ASN A 54 20.39 8.39 -12.59
CA ASN A 54 19.51 7.35 -12.11
C ASN A 54 19.74 6.04 -12.87
N VAL A 55 19.36 4.92 -12.27
CA VAL A 55 19.34 3.61 -12.91
C VAL A 55 17.97 2.98 -12.71
N LEU A 56 17.48 2.27 -13.70
CA LEU A 56 16.29 1.44 -13.57
C LEU A 56 16.66 0.13 -12.88
N VAL A 57 15.90 -0.25 -11.89
CA VAL A 57 16.02 -1.54 -11.22
C VAL A 57 14.71 -2.29 -11.39
N GLY A 58 14.77 -3.41 -12.10
CA GLY A 58 13.65 -4.32 -12.22
C GLY A 58 13.52 -5.21 -10.98
N LEU A 59 12.32 -5.34 -10.44
CA LEU A 59 11.98 -6.32 -9.41
C LEU A 59 11.15 -7.43 -10.04
N LYS A 60 11.60 -8.67 -9.87
CA LYS A 60 10.84 -9.84 -10.26
C LYS A 60 9.90 -10.21 -9.12
N GLY A 61 8.62 -10.39 -9.41
CA GLY A 61 7.66 -10.79 -8.39
C GLY A 61 6.23 -10.84 -8.93
N GLU A 62 5.28 -10.94 -8.02
CA GLU A 62 3.87 -11.12 -8.31
C GLU A 62 3.04 -10.23 -7.38
N PHE A 63 2.12 -9.43 -7.93
CA PHE A 63 1.10 -8.76 -7.15
C PHE A 63 -0.10 -9.69 -6.94
N LEU A 64 -0.57 -9.77 -5.70
CA LEU A 64 -1.79 -10.48 -5.39
C LEU A 64 -3.00 -9.63 -5.74
N THR A 65 -4.06 -10.26 -6.23
CA THR A 65 -5.33 -9.58 -6.49
C THR A 65 -6.09 -9.40 -5.17
N PRO A 66 -6.44 -8.16 -4.76
CA PRO A 66 -7.22 -7.94 -3.56
C PRO A 66 -8.71 -8.26 -3.78
N ASP A 67 -9.35 -8.84 -2.79
CA ASP A 67 -10.80 -8.72 -2.64
C ASP A 67 -11.07 -7.36 -1.97
N GLN A 68 -11.28 -6.34 -2.79
CA GLN A 68 -11.42 -4.96 -2.35
C GLN A 68 -12.56 -4.78 -1.36
N GLN A 69 -13.70 -5.43 -1.61
CA GLN A 69 -14.87 -5.32 -0.74
C GLN A 69 -14.61 -5.96 0.63
N ALA A 70 -14.07 -7.17 0.66
CA ALA A 70 -13.76 -7.86 1.91
C ALA A 70 -12.71 -7.10 2.75
N ILE A 71 -11.70 -6.55 2.10
CA ILE A 71 -10.65 -5.75 2.76
C ILE A 71 -11.25 -4.46 3.33
N LEU A 72 -12.06 -3.75 2.53
CA LEU A 72 -12.67 -2.49 2.92
C LEU A 72 -13.62 -2.69 4.10
N ASP A 73 -14.44 -3.74 4.06
CA ASP A 73 -15.35 -4.08 5.14
C ASP A 73 -14.60 -4.45 6.43
N ALA A 74 -13.49 -5.19 6.32
CA ALA A 74 -12.65 -5.53 7.48
C ALA A 74 -12.04 -4.27 8.12
N VAL A 75 -11.52 -3.34 7.33
CA VAL A 75 -10.97 -2.08 7.84
C VAL A 75 -12.08 -1.23 8.49
N ASN A 76 -13.25 -1.11 7.87
CA ASN A 76 -14.36 -0.36 8.42
C ASN A 76 -14.92 -0.99 9.70
N ALA A 77 -14.93 -2.31 9.82
CA ALA A 77 -15.29 -3.00 11.06
C ALA A 77 -14.32 -2.65 12.21
N ILE A 78 -13.00 -2.64 11.94
CA ILE A 78 -11.99 -2.22 12.94
C ILE A 78 -12.18 -0.75 13.35
N ARG A 79 -12.45 0.14 12.40
CA ARG A 79 -12.67 1.56 12.66
C ARG A 79 -13.95 1.80 13.46
N LYS A 80 -15.02 1.07 13.12
CA LYS A 80 -16.29 1.14 13.87
C LYS A 80 -16.12 0.63 15.31
N GLU A 81 -15.47 -0.52 15.49
CA GLU A 81 -15.14 -1.06 16.82
C GLU A 81 -14.39 -0.02 17.67
N ALA A 82 -13.37 0.63 17.09
CA ALA A 82 -12.60 1.64 17.80
C ALA A 82 -13.42 2.85 18.23
N ALA A 83 -14.39 3.27 17.42
CA ALA A 83 -15.30 4.35 17.76
C ALA A 83 -16.32 3.93 18.84
N ASP A 84 -16.90 2.74 18.72
CA ASP A 84 -17.86 2.19 19.69
C ASP A 84 -17.22 2.03 21.09
N GLU A 85 -15.92 1.76 21.13
CA GLU A 85 -15.13 1.66 22.37
C GLU A 85 -14.57 3.01 22.87
N GLY A 86 -14.84 4.12 22.18
CA GLY A 86 -14.33 5.45 22.57
C GLY A 86 -12.81 5.62 22.37
N LEU A 87 -12.19 4.79 21.56
CA LEU A 87 -10.76 4.90 21.21
C LEU A 87 -10.49 6.05 20.23
N VAL A 88 -11.49 6.45 19.47
CA VAL A 88 -11.53 7.64 18.61
C VAL A 88 -12.83 8.40 18.87
N ASP A 89 -12.85 9.70 18.59
CA ASP A 89 -13.99 10.58 18.90
C ASP A 89 -15.23 10.27 18.07
N LYS A 90 -15.04 9.74 16.87
CA LYS A 90 -16.14 9.41 15.94
C LYS A 90 -15.75 8.30 14.98
N TYR A 91 -16.73 7.55 14.51
CA TYR A 91 -16.59 6.67 13.38
C TYR A 91 -16.52 7.50 12.09
N VAL A 92 -15.48 7.26 11.29
CA VAL A 92 -15.34 7.79 9.94
C VAL A 92 -15.10 6.60 9.03
N PRO A 93 -16.08 6.20 8.19
CA PRO A 93 -15.88 5.12 7.25
C PRO A 93 -14.78 5.48 6.25
N ILE A 94 -13.98 4.49 5.87
CA ILE A 94 -12.95 4.67 4.85
C ILE A 94 -13.44 4.12 3.52
N LYS A 95 -13.07 4.78 2.43
CA LYS A 95 -13.39 4.38 1.07
C LYS A 95 -12.15 3.91 0.35
N TRP A 96 -12.32 3.08 -0.67
CA TRP A 96 -11.24 2.69 -1.55
C TRP A 96 -10.92 3.82 -2.53
N SER A 97 -9.64 4.06 -2.76
CA SER A 97 -9.14 5.00 -3.77
C SER A 97 -8.17 4.27 -4.68
N THR A 98 -8.46 4.26 -5.98
CA THR A 98 -7.60 3.64 -6.99
C THR A 98 -6.24 4.32 -7.09
N ASP A 99 -6.15 5.61 -6.82
CA ASP A 99 -4.86 6.31 -6.83
C ASP A 99 -4.00 5.98 -5.59
N LEU A 100 -4.62 5.81 -4.42
CA LEU A 100 -3.91 5.31 -3.24
C LEU A 100 -3.53 3.82 -3.40
N GLU A 101 -4.33 3.04 -4.09
CA GLU A 101 -3.97 1.66 -4.47
C GLU A 101 -2.74 1.64 -5.38
N LYS A 102 -2.66 2.53 -6.38
CA LYS A 102 -1.45 2.67 -7.23
C LYS A 102 -0.22 3.04 -6.40
N ALA A 103 -0.37 3.95 -5.43
CA ALA A 103 0.72 4.25 -4.50
C ALA A 103 1.13 3.02 -3.68
N ALA A 104 0.15 2.25 -3.19
CA ALA A 104 0.40 1.02 -2.45
C ALA A 104 1.12 -0.05 -3.29
N PHE A 105 0.83 -0.17 -4.59
CA PHE A 105 1.59 -1.05 -5.50
C PHE A 105 3.07 -0.68 -5.53
N ALA A 106 3.39 0.61 -5.69
CA ALA A 106 4.77 1.07 -5.65
C ALA A 106 5.43 0.72 -4.32
N ARG A 107 4.74 1.01 -3.21
CA ARG A 107 5.29 0.82 -1.87
C ARG A 107 5.46 -0.65 -1.50
N ALA A 108 4.53 -1.53 -1.87
CA ALA A 108 4.66 -2.97 -1.64
C ALA A 108 5.89 -3.55 -2.37
N ALA A 109 6.12 -3.13 -3.62
CA ALA A 109 7.30 -3.54 -4.38
C ALA A 109 8.60 -3.01 -3.74
N GLU A 110 8.67 -1.71 -3.42
CA GLU A 110 9.83 -1.10 -2.78
C GLU A 110 10.13 -1.72 -1.40
N ALA A 111 9.12 -1.84 -0.55
CA ALA A 111 9.26 -2.40 0.80
C ALA A 111 9.59 -3.90 0.80
N SER A 112 9.36 -4.61 -0.31
CA SER A 112 9.83 -6.00 -0.46
C SER A 112 11.36 -6.14 -0.49
N VAL A 113 12.06 -5.01 -0.70
CA VAL A 113 13.53 -4.93 -0.74
C VAL A 113 14.08 -4.16 0.46
N THR A 114 13.50 -3.00 0.77
CA THR A 114 13.98 -2.15 1.88
C THR A 114 13.57 -2.69 3.24
N MET A 115 12.46 -3.41 3.31
CA MET A 115 11.88 -3.92 4.57
C MET A 115 11.53 -2.82 5.58
N ASP A 116 11.34 -1.59 5.10
CA ASP A 116 10.98 -0.42 5.92
C ASP A 116 10.19 0.64 5.13
N HIS A 117 9.93 1.78 5.75
CA HIS A 117 9.21 2.91 5.14
C HIS A 117 10.07 3.75 4.17
N THR A 118 11.34 3.42 3.97
CA THR A 118 12.24 4.17 3.09
C THR A 118 11.98 3.81 1.62
N ARG A 119 11.87 4.82 0.75
CA ARG A 119 11.78 4.59 -0.68
C ARG A 119 13.15 4.26 -1.28
N LEU A 120 13.16 3.36 -2.23
CA LEU A 120 14.38 2.96 -2.96
C LEU A 120 15.01 4.11 -3.77
N SER A 121 14.21 5.11 -4.17
CA SER A 121 14.67 6.32 -4.83
C SER A 121 15.41 7.28 -3.90
N GLY A 122 15.36 7.07 -2.59
CA GLY A 122 15.85 7.99 -1.56
C GLY A 122 14.98 9.23 -1.37
N LYS A 123 13.82 9.31 -2.02
CA LYS A 123 12.81 10.33 -1.76
C LYS A 123 11.99 9.95 -0.52
N GLU A 124 11.28 10.93 0.02
CA GLU A 124 10.30 10.70 1.07
C GLU A 124 9.19 9.76 0.60
N ILE A 125 8.66 8.94 1.50
CA ILE A 125 7.59 7.97 1.18
C ILE A 125 6.38 8.64 0.54
N TRP A 126 6.08 9.88 0.93
CA TRP A 126 4.94 10.66 0.43
C TRP A 126 5.04 10.95 -1.07
N SER A 127 6.23 10.88 -1.66
CA SER A 127 6.40 11.03 -3.12
C SER A 127 5.77 9.89 -3.93
N ALA A 128 5.38 8.78 -3.30
CA ALA A 128 4.61 7.71 -3.95
C ALA A 128 3.11 7.98 -3.98
N PHE A 129 2.63 8.95 -3.19
CA PHE A 129 1.21 9.23 -3.01
C PHE A 129 0.71 10.26 -4.02
N PRO A 130 -0.59 10.25 -4.36
CA PRO A 130 -1.16 11.23 -5.28
C PRO A 130 -1.06 12.63 -4.68
N SER A 131 -0.86 13.63 -5.54
CA SER A 131 -0.89 15.03 -5.15
C SER A 131 -2.30 15.44 -4.70
N GLY A 132 -2.37 16.40 -3.77
CA GLY A 132 -3.63 16.95 -3.30
C GLY A 132 -4.18 16.32 -2.02
N ASN A 133 -3.57 15.26 -1.50
CA ASN A 133 -3.88 14.78 -0.15
C ASN A 133 -3.24 15.70 0.89
N SER A 134 -3.99 16.07 1.92
CA SER A 134 -3.51 16.89 3.03
C SER A 134 -3.07 16.05 4.24
N VAL A 135 -3.56 14.83 4.35
CA VAL A 135 -3.22 13.87 5.39
C VAL A 135 -2.83 12.54 4.76
N LEU A 136 -1.63 12.06 5.05
CA LEU A 136 -1.09 10.83 4.49
C LEU A 136 -0.64 9.88 5.58
N GLY A 137 -0.81 8.57 5.34
CA GLY A 137 -0.35 7.51 6.23
C GLY A 137 0.02 6.27 5.45
N GLU A 138 0.88 5.43 6.03
CA GLU A 138 1.28 4.15 5.47
C GLU A 138 1.33 3.09 6.56
N ASN A 139 0.78 1.90 6.28
CA ASN A 139 1.05 0.68 7.01
C ASN A 139 1.82 -0.29 6.11
N LEU A 140 2.84 -0.94 6.66
CA LEU A 140 3.57 -2.01 6.01
C LEU A 140 3.43 -3.31 6.81
N GLY A 141 3.43 -4.44 6.10
CA GLY A 141 3.36 -5.76 6.72
C GLY A 141 4.03 -6.81 5.86
N TRP A 142 4.53 -7.85 6.52
CA TRP A 142 5.16 -9.01 5.88
C TRP A 142 4.57 -10.28 6.47
N ASN A 143 3.93 -11.10 5.63
CA ASN A 143 3.34 -12.36 6.06
C ASN A 143 3.23 -13.34 4.88
N HIS A 144 2.69 -14.53 5.10
CA HIS A 144 2.54 -15.56 4.06
C HIS A 144 1.11 -15.65 3.51
N ASP A 145 0.14 -14.99 4.17
CA ASP A 145 -1.29 -15.19 3.92
C ASP A 145 -1.97 -13.98 3.24
N GLY A 146 -1.23 -12.86 3.05
CA GLY A 146 -1.68 -11.70 2.30
C GLY A 146 -2.47 -10.67 3.12
N PHE A 147 -3.47 -10.05 2.49
CA PHE A 147 -4.12 -8.81 2.96
C PHE A 147 -4.81 -8.93 4.33
N LEU A 148 -5.73 -9.88 4.49
CA LEU A 148 -6.51 -10.00 5.72
C LEU A 148 -5.62 -10.35 6.92
N LYS A 149 -4.56 -11.13 6.67
CA LYS A 149 -3.57 -11.43 7.72
C LYS A 149 -2.81 -10.20 8.16
N ALA A 150 -2.46 -9.30 7.25
CA ALA A 150 -1.85 -8.02 7.61
C ALA A 150 -2.80 -7.17 8.48
N LEU A 151 -4.08 -7.09 8.12
CA LEU A 151 -5.08 -6.38 8.94
C LEU A 151 -5.21 -6.98 10.35
N GLU A 152 -5.18 -8.32 10.48
CA GLU A 152 -5.16 -8.99 11.80
C GLU A 152 -3.91 -8.61 12.61
N GLN A 153 -2.74 -8.62 11.98
CA GLN A 153 -1.47 -8.25 12.63
C GLN A 153 -1.51 -6.80 13.12
N TRP A 154 -1.98 -5.88 12.29
CA TRP A 154 -2.10 -4.47 12.66
C TRP A 154 -3.19 -4.23 13.73
N ARG A 155 -4.31 -4.96 13.65
CA ARG A 155 -5.36 -4.92 14.69
C ARG A 155 -4.84 -5.45 16.02
N ALA A 156 -3.96 -6.45 16.03
CA ALA A 156 -3.40 -7.01 17.26
C ALA A 156 -2.62 -6.00 18.12
N GLU A 157 -2.16 -4.89 17.51
CA GLU A 157 -1.52 -3.78 18.25
C GLU A 157 -2.51 -2.97 19.12
N LYS A 158 -3.82 -3.24 19.06
CA LYS A 158 -4.85 -2.55 19.83
C LYS A 158 -4.56 -2.52 21.33
N ALA A 159 -4.11 -3.63 21.89
CA ALA A 159 -3.83 -3.71 23.33
C ALA A 159 -2.72 -2.72 23.75
N ASP A 160 -1.66 -2.62 22.95
CA ASP A 160 -0.57 -1.68 23.17
C ASP A 160 -1.02 -0.23 22.97
N TYR A 161 -1.86 0.03 21.97
CA TYR A 161 -2.46 1.34 21.73
C TYR A 161 -3.29 1.81 22.94
N VAL A 162 -4.20 0.96 23.43
CA VAL A 162 -5.05 1.26 24.61
C VAL A 162 -4.20 1.54 25.84
N LYS A 163 -3.18 0.71 26.09
CA LYS A 163 -2.26 0.90 27.21
C LYS A 163 -1.52 2.23 27.14
N LYS A 164 -0.98 2.59 25.96
CA LYS A 164 -0.32 3.90 25.74
C LYS A 164 -1.29 5.06 25.90
N LYS A 165 -2.51 4.96 25.37
CA LYS A 165 -3.55 5.99 25.49
C LYS A 165 -3.94 6.25 26.95
N SER A 166 -3.86 5.23 27.81
CA SER A 166 -4.10 5.33 29.26
C SER A 166 -2.88 5.78 30.08
N GLY A 167 -1.81 6.23 29.43
CA GLY A 167 -0.58 6.68 30.09
C GLY A 167 0.36 5.54 30.53
N GLY A 168 0.08 4.30 30.15
CA GLY A 168 0.94 3.15 30.40
C GLY A 168 2.09 3.03 29.41
N SER A 169 3.12 2.28 29.79
CA SER A 169 4.25 1.94 28.91
C SER A 169 4.09 0.53 28.36
N THR A 170 4.52 0.33 27.11
CA THR A 170 4.55 -0.97 26.45
C THR A 170 5.78 -1.05 25.54
N ASN A 171 6.31 -2.26 25.35
CA ASN A 171 7.40 -2.53 24.42
C ASN A 171 6.86 -2.85 23.01
N GLY A 172 5.56 -3.03 22.85
CA GLY A 172 4.91 -3.33 21.58
C GLY A 172 4.68 -2.09 20.71
N GLY A 173 4.53 -2.34 19.40
CA GLY A 173 4.10 -1.34 18.43
C GLY A 173 2.62 -0.99 18.61
N SER A 174 2.25 0.21 18.19
CA SER A 174 0.83 0.61 18.12
C SER A 174 0.56 1.50 16.89
N GLY A 175 1.58 1.72 16.07
CA GLY A 175 1.53 2.64 14.93
C GLY A 175 0.56 2.19 13.85
N HIS A 176 0.58 0.92 13.51
CA HIS A 176 -0.32 0.40 12.47
C HIS A 176 -1.79 0.47 12.90
N TYR A 177 -2.10 0.06 14.13
CA TYR A 177 -3.47 0.17 14.65
C TYR A 177 -3.92 1.63 14.72
N GLN A 178 -3.05 2.52 15.21
CA GLN A 178 -3.35 3.96 15.28
C GLN A 178 -3.65 4.53 13.89
N THR A 179 -2.91 4.13 12.86
CA THR A 179 -3.13 4.54 11.48
C THR A 179 -4.46 3.99 10.96
N LEU A 180 -4.75 2.70 11.18
CA LEU A 180 -6.01 2.07 10.77
C LEU A 180 -7.24 2.80 11.27
N ILE A 181 -7.25 3.18 12.55
CA ILE A 181 -8.43 3.78 13.21
C ILE A 181 -8.50 5.30 13.10
N SER A 182 -7.48 5.96 12.54
CA SER A 182 -7.39 7.44 12.51
C SER A 182 -8.56 8.05 11.74
N PRO A 183 -9.39 8.91 12.37
CA PRO A 183 -10.51 9.58 11.71
C PRO A 183 -10.07 10.67 10.71
N LYS A 184 -8.77 10.95 10.63
CA LYS A 184 -8.19 11.89 9.66
C LYS A 184 -8.18 11.34 8.24
N PHE A 185 -8.15 10.01 8.09
CA PHE A 185 -8.15 9.36 6.79
C PHE A 185 -9.57 8.99 6.39
N THR A 186 -9.94 9.34 5.15
CA THR A 186 -11.22 9.02 4.54
C THR A 186 -11.10 8.05 3.38
N HIS A 187 -9.88 7.88 2.85
CA HIS A 187 -9.59 7.01 1.72
C HIS A 187 -8.35 6.15 1.97
N MET A 188 -8.34 4.98 1.37
CA MET A 188 -7.19 4.07 1.37
C MET A 188 -7.05 3.33 0.05
N GLY A 189 -5.86 2.78 -0.15
CA GLY A 189 -5.58 1.72 -1.12
C GLY A 189 -4.60 0.73 -0.50
N ILE A 190 -4.60 -0.51 -0.95
CA ILE A 190 -3.70 -1.55 -0.44
C ILE A 190 -3.21 -2.41 -1.59
N ALA A 191 -1.97 -2.86 -1.51
CA ALA A 191 -1.37 -3.80 -2.45
C ALA A 191 -0.51 -4.83 -1.71
N ALA A 192 -0.35 -6.00 -2.32
CA ALA A 192 0.50 -7.06 -1.80
C ALA A 192 1.41 -7.59 -2.91
N PHE A 193 2.71 -7.64 -2.66
CA PHE A 193 3.73 -8.05 -3.60
C PHE A 193 4.54 -9.23 -3.07
N LYS A 194 4.59 -10.30 -3.85
CA LYS A 194 5.39 -11.49 -3.58
C LYS A 194 6.69 -11.41 -4.36
N ASN A 195 7.76 -11.04 -3.67
CA ASN A 195 9.11 -11.01 -4.22
C ASN A 195 9.82 -12.34 -3.89
N PRO A 196 10.21 -13.15 -4.87
CA PRO A 196 10.88 -14.43 -4.62
C PRO A 196 12.25 -14.27 -3.97
N ASN A 197 12.82 -13.07 -4.03
CA ASN A 197 14.10 -12.74 -3.39
C ASN A 197 13.94 -12.05 -2.03
N ASN A 198 12.70 -11.95 -1.51
CA ASN A 198 12.46 -11.43 -0.18
C ASN A 198 13.15 -12.36 0.87
N PRO A 199 14.01 -11.82 1.77
CA PRO A 199 14.79 -12.63 2.70
C PRO A 199 13.94 -13.45 3.66
N TYR A 200 12.68 -13.07 3.87
CA TYR A 200 11.75 -13.81 4.74
C TYR A 200 10.78 -14.70 3.95
N ASN A 201 10.94 -14.78 2.63
CA ASN A 201 10.01 -15.49 1.73
C ASN A 201 8.52 -15.06 1.95
N ALA A 202 8.33 -13.82 2.36
CA ALA A 202 7.04 -13.27 2.73
C ALA A 202 6.42 -12.45 1.59
N VAL A 203 5.09 -12.34 1.61
CA VAL A 203 4.37 -11.33 0.85
C VAL A 203 4.50 -10.01 1.59
N THR A 204 4.86 -8.95 0.87
CA THR A 204 4.93 -7.59 1.40
C THR A 204 3.63 -6.87 1.12
N ILE A 205 2.98 -6.37 2.16
CA ILE A 205 1.73 -5.64 2.07
C ILE A 205 1.99 -4.17 2.39
N ALA A 206 1.53 -3.27 1.53
CA ALA A 206 1.53 -1.83 1.77
C ALA A 206 0.10 -1.31 1.71
N GLN A 207 -0.29 -0.51 2.69
CA GLN A 207 -1.57 0.19 2.74
C GLN A 207 -1.30 1.68 2.80
N ALA A 208 -1.84 2.42 1.84
CA ALA A 208 -1.72 3.86 1.74
C ALA A 208 -3.04 4.52 2.17
N PHE A 209 -2.93 5.63 2.90
CA PHE A 209 -4.07 6.38 3.43
C PHE A 209 -4.00 7.84 3.03
N GLY A 210 -5.16 8.45 2.79
CA GLY A 210 -5.31 9.85 2.47
C GLY A 210 -6.67 10.42 2.84
N ASP A 211 -6.89 11.68 2.51
CA ASP A 211 -8.13 12.41 2.78
C ASP A 211 -8.84 12.91 1.51
N ALA A 212 -8.25 12.72 0.36
CA ALA A 212 -8.81 13.15 -0.92
C ALA A 212 -9.38 11.97 -1.72
N ALA A 213 -10.57 12.18 -2.26
CA ALA A 213 -11.16 11.30 -3.24
C ALA A 213 -10.40 11.36 -4.56
N THR A 214 -10.38 10.26 -5.27
CA THR A 214 -9.84 10.14 -6.62
C THR A 214 -10.91 9.74 -7.63
N SER A 215 -10.53 9.42 -8.87
CA SER A 215 -11.46 9.16 -9.96
C SER A 215 -12.44 8.01 -9.72
N GLU A 216 -12.07 7.04 -8.89
CA GLU A 216 -12.88 5.87 -8.59
C GLU A 216 -12.88 5.58 -7.09
N GLU A 217 -14.08 5.41 -6.54
CA GLU A 217 -14.29 5.07 -5.14
C GLU A 217 -15.13 3.79 -5.04
N LEU A 218 -14.77 2.94 -4.05
CA LEU A 218 -15.61 1.85 -3.58
C LEU A 218 -15.96 2.12 -2.12
N VAL A 219 -17.22 1.93 -1.78
CA VAL A 219 -17.76 2.13 -0.43
C VAL A 219 -18.03 0.76 0.20
N GLY A 220 -17.54 0.55 1.42
CA GLY A 220 -17.78 -0.67 2.17
C GLY A 220 -19.17 -0.73 2.81
N SER A 221 -19.52 -1.88 3.36
CA SER A 221 -20.85 -2.16 3.96
C SER A 221 -21.19 -1.28 5.16
N TYR A 222 -20.19 -0.63 5.76
CA TYR A 222 -20.35 0.27 6.92
C TYR A 222 -20.22 1.76 6.53
N GLY A 223 -20.18 2.04 5.23
CA GLY A 223 -20.07 3.39 4.68
C GLY A 223 -21.37 4.17 4.63
#